data_2f995b5efcb4ebecdbbd35163ddf741b
#
_entry.id   2f995b5efcb4ebecdbbd35163ddf741b
#
_cell.length_a   1.000
_cell.length_b   1.000
_cell.length_c   1.000
_cell.angle_alpha   90.00
_cell.angle_beta   90.00
_cell.angle_gamma   90.00
#
_symmetry.space_group_name_H-M   'P 1'
#
loop_
_entity.id
_entity.type
_entity.pdbx_description
1 polymer ?
#
loop_
_entity_poly.entity_id
_entity_poly.type
_entity_poly.pdbx_seq_one_letter_code
_entity_poly.pdbx_strand_id
1 'polypeptide(L)'
;MFGYLDESGAPGVASHNKDCLTVSLVLFSSEKSKNQSISEIEKLCKSLRLPDNYEFHCSSNSTKPQLAFLRLLSNLNFIFITIVIHKNDFKKTASFTRMSELIVNIIEKLFPIIKIEMDSNPILYAELRKRIREKN
;
A
#
# COMPACT_ATOMS: atom_id res chain seq x y z
N MET A 1 -2.05 6.28 -14.69
CA MET A 1 -2.02 5.14 -13.77
C MET A 1 -2.42 5.62 -12.38
N PHE A 2 -3.13 4.82 -11.61
CA PHE A 2 -3.58 5.16 -10.25
C PHE A 2 -2.97 4.17 -9.28
N GLY A 3 -2.44 4.66 -8.16
CA GLY A 3 -1.79 3.83 -7.14
C GLY A 3 -2.36 4.05 -5.75
N TYR A 4 -2.42 2.97 -4.98
CA TYR A 4 -2.70 2.98 -3.55
C TYR A 4 -1.50 2.42 -2.82
N LEU A 5 -1.05 3.13 -1.82
CA LEU A 5 0.13 2.76 -1.05
C LEU A 5 -0.25 2.63 0.42
N ASP A 6 0.18 1.55 1.02
CA ASP A 6 0.01 1.25 2.43
C ASP A 6 1.29 0.67 3.02
N GLU A 7 1.51 0.88 4.32
CA GLU A 7 2.66 0.36 5.01
C GLU A 7 2.28 -0.54 6.20
N SER A 8 3.13 -1.53 6.45
CA SER A 8 3.04 -2.41 7.61
C SER A 8 4.38 -2.53 8.30
N GLY A 9 4.37 -2.50 9.59
CA GLY A 9 5.56 -2.51 10.45
C GLY A 9 5.72 -1.20 11.21
N ALA A 10 6.55 -1.20 12.25
CA ALA A 10 6.82 0.01 13.01
C ALA A 10 7.94 0.82 12.36
N PRO A 11 7.77 2.13 12.14
CA PRO A 11 8.77 2.96 11.47
C PRO A 11 10.02 3.27 12.31
N GLY A 12 10.15 2.75 13.52
CA GLY A 12 11.28 3.01 14.42
C GLY A 12 12.24 1.82 14.55
N VAL A 13 13.54 2.09 14.59
CA VAL A 13 14.58 1.09 14.88
C VAL A 13 14.43 0.48 16.28
N ALA A 14 13.70 1.15 17.19
CA ALA A 14 13.54 0.77 18.60
C ALA A 14 12.36 -0.19 18.89
N SER A 15 11.52 -0.53 17.91
CA SER A 15 10.44 -1.49 18.18
C SER A 15 10.99 -2.92 18.16
N HIS A 16 11.09 -3.53 19.32
CA HIS A 16 11.64 -4.86 19.52
C HIS A 16 10.93 -6.02 18.81
N ASN A 17 9.82 -5.78 18.12
CA ASN A 17 8.95 -6.85 17.62
C ASN A 17 8.78 -6.98 16.11
N LYS A 18 9.40 -6.13 15.28
CA LYS A 18 9.33 -6.29 13.82
C LYS A 18 10.64 -5.86 13.16
N ASP A 19 11.36 -6.81 12.59
CA ASP A 19 12.65 -6.57 11.94
C ASP A 19 12.52 -5.95 10.53
N CYS A 20 11.29 -5.80 10.04
CA CYS A 20 11.02 -5.30 8.69
C CYS A 20 9.99 -4.17 8.71
N LEU A 21 10.18 -3.22 7.78
CA LEU A 21 9.14 -2.32 7.28
C LEU A 21 8.71 -2.83 5.90
N THR A 22 7.44 -3.02 5.71
CA THR A 22 6.87 -3.44 4.43
C THR A 22 6.03 -2.31 3.87
N VAL A 23 6.25 -1.95 2.61
CA VAL A 23 5.45 -0.97 1.89
C VAL A 23 4.84 -1.67 0.68
N SER A 24 3.53 -1.62 0.56
CA SER A 24 2.78 -2.25 -0.52
C SER A 24 2.15 -1.19 -1.42
N LEU A 25 2.28 -1.39 -2.72
CA LEU A 25 1.73 -0.52 -3.75
C LEU A 25 0.83 -1.35 -4.67
N VAL A 26 -0.42 -0.92 -4.81
CA VAL A 26 -1.39 -1.48 -5.77
C VAL A 26 -1.60 -0.45 -6.88
N LEU A 27 -1.45 -0.88 -8.14
CA LEU A 27 -1.51 -0.02 -9.33
C LEU A 27 -2.59 -0.45 -10.29
N PHE A 28 -3.40 0.50 -10.74
CA PHE A 28 -4.41 0.33 -11.78
C PHE A 28 -4.00 1.09 -13.04
N SER A 29 -4.14 0.45 -14.19
CA SER A 29 -3.79 1.05 -15.50
C SER A 29 -4.65 2.26 -15.87
N SER A 30 -5.90 2.32 -15.36
CA SER A 30 -6.87 3.38 -15.66
C SER A 30 -7.83 3.60 -14.47
N GLU A 31 -8.50 4.74 -14.47
CA GLU A 31 -9.57 5.04 -13.53
C GLU A 31 -10.75 4.05 -13.67
N LYS A 32 -11.04 3.64 -14.89
CA LYS A 32 -12.07 2.62 -15.16
C LYS A 32 -11.73 1.30 -14.46
N SER A 33 -10.48 0.82 -14.59
CA SER A 33 -10.02 -0.41 -13.95
C SER A 33 -10.09 -0.31 -12.42
N LYS A 34 -9.67 0.84 -11.87
CA LYS A 34 -9.81 1.13 -10.44
C LYS A 34 -11.26 1.04 -9.97
N ASN A 35 -12.16 1.79 -10.62
CA ASN A 35 -13.57 1.87 -10.22
C ASN A 35 -14.29 0.52 -10.38
N GLN A 36 -13.94 -0.26 -11.39
CA GLN A 36 -14.43 -1.63 -11.56
C GLN A 36 -14.00 -2.51 -10.38
N SER A 37 -12.74 -2.45 -9.97
CA SER A 37 -12.23 -3.23 -8.84
C SER A 37 -12.90 -2.86 -7.53
N ILE A 38 -13.12 -1.57 -7.27
CA ILE A 38 -13.88 -1.08 -6.10
C ILE A 38 -15.30 -1.65 -6.12
N SER A 39 -16.00 -1.56 -7.25
CA SER A 39 -17.36 -2.09 -7.39
C SER A 39 -17.44 -3.60 -7.13
N GLU A 40 -16.46 -4.39 -7.59
CA GLU A 40 -16.43 -5.83 -7.31
C GLU A 40 -16.17 -6.13 -5.83
N ILE A 41 -15.33 -5.35 -5.15
CA ILE A 41 -15.12 -5.47 -3.69
C ILE A 41 -16.41 -5.15 -2.93
N GLU A 42 -17.12 -4.08 -3.30
CA GLU A 42 -18.43 -3.72 -2.69
C GLU A 42 -19.47 -4.82 -2.88
N LYS A 43 -19.55 -5.41 -4.08
CA LYS A 43 -20.43 -6.56 -4.36
C LYS A 43 -20.08 -7.75 -3.47
N LEU A 44 -18.80 -8.03 -3.28
CA LEU A 44 -18.35 -9.09 -2.38
C LEU A 44 -18.81 -8.82 -0.94
N CYS A 45 -18.59 -7.60 -0.42
CA CYS A 45 -19.05 -7.20 0.92
C CYS A 45 -20.55 -7.44 1.09
N LYS A 46 -21.36 -6.99 0.14
CA LYS A 46 -22.82 -7.19 0.14
C LYS A 46 -23.19 -8.69 0.10
N SER A 47 -22.52 -9.48 -0.74
CA SER A 47 -22.77 -10.92 -0.86
C SER A 47 -22.47 -11.70 0.43
N LEU A 48 -21.48 -11.23 1.18
CA LEU A 48 -21.07 -11.78 2.47
C LEU A 48 -21.85 -11.16 3.66
N ARG A 49 -22.74 -10.21 3.40
CA ARG A 49 -23.50 -9.45 4.41
C ARG A 49 -22.56 -8.75 5.41
N LEU A 50 -21.46 -8.20 4.92
CA LEU A 50 -20.51 -7.44 5.73
C LEU A 50 -20.98 -5.99 5.87
N PRO A 51 -20.58 -5.26 6.93
CA PRO A 51 -20.83 -3.83 7.07
C PRO A 51 -20.31 -3.01 5.89
N ASP A 52 -20.91 -1.86 5.60
CA ASP A 52 -20.49 -1.00 4.48
C ASP A 52 -19.07 -0.45 4.63
N ASN A 53 -18.57 -0.33 5.87
CA ASN A 53 -17.20 0.10 6.18
C ASN A 53 -16.27 -1.08 6.53
N TYR A 54 -16.57 -2.28 6.04
CA TYR A 54 -15.76 -3.46 6.35
C TYR A 54 -14.40 -3.40 5.66
N GLU A 55 -13.36 -3.60 6.44
CA GLU A 55 -11.97 -3.68 5.96
C GLU A 55 -11.47 -5.12 6.02
N PHE A 56 -10.79 -5.56 4.93
CA PHE A 56 -10.23 -6.90 4.85
C PHE A 56 -8.83 -6.93 5.50
N HIS A 57 -8.75 -7.31 6.76
CA HIS A 57 -7.51 -7.48 7.52
C HIS A 57 -7.15 -8.95 7.72
N CYS A 58 -5.94 -9.36 7.31
CA CYS A 58 -5.48 -10.74 7.48
C CYS A 58 -5.37 -11.17 8.95
N SER A 59 -5.12 -10.25 9.87
CA SER A 59 -4.91 -10.56 11.29
C SER A 59 -6.19 -10.64 12.11
N SER A 60 -7.26 -9.97 11.72
CA SER A 60 -8.48 -9.80 12.52
C SER A 60 -9.73 -10.43 11.92
N ASN A 61 -9.73 -10.69 10.61
CA ASN A 61 -10.88 -11.23 9.92
C ASN A 61 -10.93 -12.76 10.00
N SER A 62 -12.16 -13.30 10.00
CA SER A 62 -12.34 -14.76 9.89
C SER A 62 -11.88 -15.29 8.51
N THR A 63 -11.55 -16.56 8.44
CA THR A 63 -11.00 -17.21 7.24
C THR A 63 -11.92 -17.09 6.01
N LYS A 64 -13.23 -17.15 6.20
CA LYS A 64 -14.20 -17.14 5.09
C LYS A 64 -14.17 -15.82 4.29
N PRO A 65 -14.32 -14.63 4.88
CA PRO A 65 -14.16 -13.37 4.17
C PRO A 65 -12.77 -13.21 3.54
N GLN A 66 -11.70 -13.60 4.24
CA GLN A 66 -10.33 -13.52 3.71
C GLN A 66 -10.18 -14.34 2.42
N LEU A 67 -10.59 -15.61 2.42
CA LEU A 67 -10.50 -16.46 1.25
C LEU A 67 -11.37 -15.96 0.09
N ALA A 68 -12.56 -15.45 0.38
CA ALA A 68 -13.42 -14.86 -0.64
C ALA A 68 -12.78 -13.61 -1.28
N PHE A 69 -12.16 -12.76 -0.47
CA PHE A 69 -11.43 -11.57 -0.95
C PHE A 69 -10.21 -11.96 -1.80
N LEU A 70 -9.38 -12.91 -1.34
CA LEU A 70 -8.21 -13.37 -2.10
C LEU A 70 -8.61 -13.98 -3.46
N ARG A 71 -9.71 -14.73 -3.51
CA ARG A 71 -10.28 -15.26 -4.77
C ARG A 71 -10.77 -14.15 -5.68
N LEU A 72 -11.39 -13.11 -5.13
CA LEU A 72 -11.78 -11.94 -5.92
C LEU A 72 -10.54 -11.26 -6.49
N LEU A 73 -9.51 -10.98 -5.66
CA LEU A 73 -8.28 -10.31 -6.09
C LEU A 73 -7.60 -11.02 -7.27
N SER A 74 -7.62 -12.36 -7.30
CA SER A 74 -7.03 -13.13 -8.41
C SER A 74 -7.71 -12.91 -9.76
N ASN A 75 -8.90 -12.33 -9.79
CA ASN A 75 -9.66 -12.01 -11.01
C ASN A 75 -9.67 -10.51 -11.35
N LEU A 76 -9.06 -9.67 -10.51
CA LEU A 76 -8.97 -8.23 -10.77
C LEU A 76 -7.70 -7.90 -11.53
N ASN A 77 -7.79 -6.85 -12.35
CA ASN A 77 -6.65 -6.40 -13.16
C ASN A 77 -5.91 -5.26 -12.46
N PHE A 78 -4.86 -5.59 -11.73
CA PHE A 78 -3.98 -4.64 -11.07
C PHE A 78 -2.54 -5.18 -11.01
N ILE A 79 -1.58 -4.30 -10.76
CA ILE A 79 -0.19 -4.65 -10.45
C ILE A 79 -0.01 -4.47 -8.95
N PHE A 80 0.65 -5.44 -8.32
CA PHE A 80 0.98 -5.41 -6.90
C PHE A 80 2.49 -5.46 -6.72
N ILE A 81 3.03 -4.53 -5.93
CA ILE A 81 4.45 -4.43 -5.61
C ILE A 81 4.59 -4.32 -4.12
N THR A 82 5.46 -5.14 -3.55
CA THR A 82 5.84 -5.04 -2.14
C THR A 82 7.33 -4.78 -2.01
N ILE A 83 7.66 -3.75 -1.25
CA ILE A 83 9.02 -3.39 -0.87
C ILE A 83 9.19 -3.82 0.59
N VAL A 84 10.09 -4.76 0.85
CA VAL A 84 10.43 -5.20 2.21
C VAL A 84 11.79 -4.64 2.56
N ILE A 85 11.85 -3.88 3.64
CA ILE A 85 13.06 -3.23 4.13
C ILE A 85 13.43 -3.86 5.46
N HIS A 86 14.57 -4.54 5.53
CA HIS A 86 15.09 -5.08 6.77
C HIS A 86 15.75 -3.97 7.58
N LYS A 87 15.35 -3.78 8.83
CA LYS A 87 15.87 -2.73 9.70
C LYS A 87 17.37 -2.87 9.99
N ASN A 88 17.89 -4.10 9.95
CA ASN A 88 19.30 -4.37 10.15
C ASN A 88 20.18 -3.84 9.00
N ASP A 89 19.62 -3.65 7.80
CA ASP A 89 20.33 -3.09 6.64
C ASP A 89 20.54 -1.57 6.77
N PHE A 90 19.82 -0.95 7.71
CA PHE A 90 19.99 0.46 8.03
C PHE A 90 20.73 0.58 9.36
N LYS A 91 21.96 1.10 9.33
CA LYS A 91 22.69 1.46 10.54
C LYS A 91 21.77 2.31 11.43
N LYS A 92 21.87 2.17 12.76
CA LYS A 92 21.03 2.79 13.82
C LYS A 92 20.69 4.28 13.64
N THR A 93 21.35 4.98 12.73
CA THR A 93 21.20 6.41 12.42
C THR A 93 20.40 6.70 11.14
N ALA A 94 19.95 5.68 10.40
CA ALA A 94 19.12 5.94 9.23
C ALA A 94 17.71 6.34 9.67
N SER A 95 17.41 7.63 9.55
CA SER A 95 16.10 8.18 9.88
C SER A 95 15.03 7.57 8.97
N PHE A 96 13.81 7.49 9.47
CA PHE A 96 12.62 7.11 8.68
C PHE A 96 12.51 7.93 7.38
N THR A 97 12.94 9.17 7.40
CA THR A 97 13.05 10.04 6.22
C THR A 97 13.88 9.41 5.10
N ARG A 98 15.03 8.83 5.41
CA ARG A 98 15.89 8.20 4.40
C ARG A 98 15.27 6.92 3.80
N MET A 99 14.52 6.16 4.59
CA MET A 99 13.74 5.02 4.10
C MET A 99 12.60 5.51 3.17
N SER A 100 11.91 6.56 3.55
CA SER A 100 10.87 7.17 2.72
C SER A 100 11.42 7.69 1.39
N GLU A 101 12.58 8.35 1.40
CA GLU A 101 13.27 8.79 0.19
C GLU A 101 13.63 7.62 -0.73
N LEU A 102 14.11 6.50 -0.17
CA LEU A 102 14.42 5.30 -0.95
C LEU A 102 13.16 4.72 -1.61
N ILE A 103 12.07 4.59 -0.86
CA ILE A 103 10.79 4.10 -1.36
C ILE A 103 10.28 4.98 -2.50
N VAL A 104 10.30 6.30 -2.30
CA VAL A 104 9.90 7.28 -3.32
C VAL A 104 10.75 7.13 -4.58
N ASN A 105 12.08 7.03 -4.44
CA ASN A 105 13.00 6.85 -5.56
C ASN A 105 12.72 5.57 -6.35
N ILE A 106 12.40 4.46 -5.66
CA ILE A 106 12.05 3.18 -6.31
C ILE A 106 10.74 3.35 -7.09
N ILE A 107 9.71 3.90 -6.46
CA ILE A 107 8.40 4.12 -7.09
C ILE A 107 8.53 5.02 -8.32
N GLU A 108 9.26 6.13 -8.21
CA GLU A 108 9.45 7.07 -9.32
C GLU A 108 10.22 6.47 -10.50
N LYS A 109 11.23 5.64 -10.24
CA LYS A 109 11.98 4.95 -11.30
C LYS A 109 11.15 3.92 -12.03
N LEU A 110 10.30 3.19 -11.31
CA LEU A 110 9.47 2.14 -11.89
C LEU A 110 8.23 2.72 -12.60
N PHE A 111 7.70 3.84 -12.10
CA PHE A 111 6.43 4.40 -12.56
C PHE A 111 6.48 5.93 -12.62
N PRO A 112 7.03 6.50 -13.70
CA PRO A 112 7.27 7.94 -13.81
C PRO A 112 5.99 8.80 -13.88
N ILE A 113 4.82 8.21 -14.12
CA ILE A 113 3.53 8.93 -14.20
C ILE A 113 2.48 8.19 -13.39
N ILE A 114 2.43 8.47 -12.08
CA ILE A 114 1.43 7.88 -11.18
C ILE A 114 0.75 8.97 -10.37
N LYS A 115 -0.59 8.90 -10.32
CA LYS A 115 -1.37 9.54 -9.27
C LYS A 115 -1.47 8.55 -8.12
N ILE A 116 -0.83 8.85 -6.99
CA ILE A 116 -0.83 7.99 -5.80
C ILE A 116 -1.81 8.54 -4.79
N GLU A 117 -2.74 7.70 -4.35
CA GLU A 117 -3.58 7.93 -3.18
C GLU A 117 -2.98 7.11 -2.01
N MET A 118 -2.81 7.74 -0.86
CA MET A 118 -2.16 7.12 0.30
C MET A 118 -3.04 7.24 1.51
N ASP A 119 -3.11 6.18 2.27
CA ASP A 119 -3.61 6.24 3.62
C ASP A 119 -2.54 6.82 4.57
N SER A 120 -2.95 7.41 5.62
CA SER A 120 -2.38 8.40 6.51
C SER A 120 -0.98 8.18 7.12
N ASN A 121 0.10 7.92 6.36
CA ASN A 121 1.44 8.11 6.92
C ASN A 121 1.96 9.52 6.61
N PRO A 122 2.02 10.44 7.61
CA PRO A 122 2.31 11.85 7.34
C PRO A 122 3.73 12.10 6.82
N ILE A 123 4.71 11.26 7.16
CA ILE A 123 6.12 11.47 6.80
C ILE A 123 6.38 10.98 5.36
N LEU A 124 5.98 9.76 5.03
CA LEU A 124 6.11 9.22 3.68
C LEU A 124 5.30 10.04 2.68
N TYR A 125 4.12 10.48 3.11
CA TYR A 125 3.24 11.34 2.33
C TYR A 125 3.82 12.73 2.07
N ALA A 126 4.47 13.35 3.06
CA ALA A 126 5.10 14.66 2.91
C ALA A 126 6.25 14.62 1.89
N GLU A 127 7.08 13.57 1.92
CA GLU A 127 8.20 13.40 0.98
C GLU A 127 7.69 13.13 -0.44
N LEU A 128 6.70 12.27 -0.62
CA LEU A 128 6.07 12.03 -1.92
C LEU A 128 5.41 13.28 -2.50
N ARG A 129 4.64 14.04 -1.70
CA ARG A 129 4.03 15.30 -2.14
C ARG A 129 5.05 16.34 -2.56
N LYS A 130 6.15 16.46 -1.82
CA LYS A 130 7.23 17.39 -2.14
C LYS A 130 7.77 17.10 -3.55
N ARG A 131 8.12 15.85 -3.83
CA ARG A 131 8.70 15.45 -5.11
C ARG A 131 7.73 15.51 -6.29
N ILE A 132 6.45 15.16 -6.09
CA ILE A 132 5.43 15.32 -7.12
C ILE A 132 5.24 16.79 -7.50
N ARG A 133 5.33 17.70 -6.53
CA ARG A 133 5.24 19.16 -6.79
C ARG A 133 6.47 19.72 -7.50
N GLU A 134 7.64 19.16 -7.27
CA GLU A 134 8.89 19.59 -7.91
C GLU A 134 8.98 19.19 -9.39
N LYS A 135 8.09 18.30 -9.87
CA LYS A 135 8.04 17.84 -11.26
C LYS A 135 6.95 18.50 -12.13
N ASN A 136 6.03 19.24 -11.51
CA ASN A 136 4.99 20.02 -12.19
C ASN A 136 5.30 21.51 -12.13
#